data_5a03e4e527163fb031b0dfcaad39bae5
#
_entry.id   5a03e4e527163fb031b0dfcaad39bae5
#
_cell.length_a   1.000
_cell.length_b   1.000
_cell.length_c   1.000
_cell.angle_alpha   90.00
_cell.angle_beta   90.00
_cell.angle_gamma   90.00
#
_symmetry.space_group_name_H-M   'P 1'
#
loop_
_entity.id
_entity.type
_entity.pdbx_description
1 polymer ?
#
loop_
_entity_poly.entity_id
_entity_poly.type
_entity_poly.pdbx_seq_one_letter_code
_entity_poly.pdbx_strand_id
1 'polypeptide(L)'
;MSINLKILRMKSVLFKSSLILLLFISSSIFAQDFQGKVTYMSKTTLDIDFSASGIPADRVQMIKERMKNNLEGTYEFTFNKTASIYKQEEKLDQSPNGGGMRMMFMGGGASGKYYKNIQTKTSAKENEFSGKFFLIKDSLTTYNWKMEQETKMIGQNLCFKATAVVERPMKREFQFGRGSQTEEQRKEIEKKEEENKNMKELITITAWYTLDIPVSHGPGEYWGLPGLILEIADDNTQILCTKIVINPKEKEAISEPSKGKVMSQKEYDEMVVEKTEEMRERMQNERQKSGGGGHIRIGG
;
A
#
# COMPACT_ATOMS: atom_id res chain seq x y z
N MET A 1 -5.95 72.79 22.82
CA MET A 1 -7.05 71.80 22.56
C MET A 1 -6.66 70.69 21.52
N SER A 2 -5.68 70.89 20.63
CA SER A 2 -5.32 69.98 19.54
C SER A 2 -4.47 68.77 19.99
N ILE A 3 -3.67 68.85 21.07
CA ILE A 3 -2.73 67.75 21.51
C ILE A 3 -3.51 66.59 22.13
N ASN A 4 -4.56 66.85 22.92
CA ASN A 4 -5.36 65.79 23.55
C ASN A 4 -6.12 64.94 22.53
N LEU A 5 -6.53 65.53 21.41
CA LEU A 5 -7.22 64.78 20.34
C LEU A 5 -6.28 63.82 19.57
N LYS A 6 -5.00 64.21 19.38
CA LYS A 6 -3.99 63.37 18.77
C LYS A 6 -3.63 62.18 19.67
N ILE A 7 -3.51 62.38 20.98
CA ILE A 7 -3.23 61.33 21.97
C ILE A 7 -4.40 60.34 22.03
N LEU A 8 -5.64 60.80 21.97
CA LEU A 8 -6.83 59.95 21.99
C LEU A 8 -6.93 59.10 20.70
N ARG A 9 -6.61 59.67 19.54
CA ARG A 9 -6.56 58.93 18.25
C ARG A 9 -5.44 57.90 18.26
N MET A 10 -4.26 58.23 18.77
CA MET A 10 -3.13 57.30 18.88
C MET A 10 -3.44 56.11 19.80
N LYS A 11 -4.08 56.34 20.96
CA LYS A 11 -4.52 55.26 21.86
C LYS A 11 -5.57 54.37 21.22
N SER A 12 -6.50 54.93 20.43
CA SER A 12 -7.52 54.17 19.68
C SER A 12 -6.90 53.30 18.57
N VAL A 13 -5.88 53.79 17.87
CA VAL A 13 -5.17 53.03 16.83
C VAL A 13 -4.35 51.88 17.47
N LEU A 14 -3.63 52.16 18.56
CA LEU A 14 -2.88 51.14 19.31
C LEU A 14 -3.81 50.06 19.89
N PHE A 15 -4.97 50.44 20.39
CA PHE A 15 -5.96 49.46 20.90
C PHE A 15 -6.53 48.60 19.79
N LYS A 16 -6.84 49.16 18.61
CA LYS A 16 -7.32 48.41 17.46
C LYS A 16 -6.26 47.50 16.89
N SER A 17 -5.00 47.95 16.81
CA SER A 17 -3.89 47.09 16.34
C SER A 17 -3.59 45.93 17.30
N SER A 18 -3.68 46.18 18.62
CA SER A 18 -3.52 45.13 19.65
C SER A 18 -4.66 44.12 19.57
N LEU A 19 -5.89 44.53 19.31
CA LEU A 19 -7.05 43.66 19.16
C LEU A 19 -6.93 42.77 17.91
N ILE A 20 -6.43 43.33 16.79
CA ILE A 20 -6.16 42.58 15.57
C ILE A 20 -5.04 41.58 15.78
N LEU A 21 -3.97 41.95 16.47
CA LEU A 21 -2.87 41.04 16.80
C LEU A 21 -3.33 39.89 17.69
N LEU A 22 -4.21 40.15 18.67
CA LEU A 22 -4.78 39.11 19.55
C LEU A 22 -5.65 38.14 18.79
N LEU A 23 -6.42 38.60 17.77
CA LEU A 23 -7.19 37.74 16.86
C LEU A 23 -6.32 36.82 16.00
N PHE A 24 -5.15 37.30 15.56
CA PHE A 24 -4.19 36.49 14.81
C PHE A 24 -3.53 35.40 15.68
N ILE A 25 -3.26 35.67 16.94
CA ILE A 25 -2.65 34.73 17.88
C ILE A 25 -3.63 33.61 18.25
N SER A 26 -4.91 33.92 18.41
CA SER A 26 -5.94 32.92 18.76
C SER A 26 -6.22 31.88 17.66
N SER A 27 -6.01 32.24 16.37
CA SER A 27 -6.21 31.31 15.26
C SER A 27 -5.12 30.23 15.11
N SER A 28 -3.95 30.45 15.70
CA SER A 28 -2.83 29.52 15.61
C SER A 28 -2.94 28.30 16.54
N ILE A 29 -3.75 28.38 17.59
CA ILE A 29 -3.83 27.35 18.65
C ILE A 29 -4.65 26.13 18.20
N PHE A 30 -5.63 26.31 17.29
CA PHE A 30 -6.48 25.21 16.82
C PHE A 30 -5.88 24.41 15.64
N ALA A 31 -4.75 24.85 15.10
CA ALA A 31 -4.19 24.24 13.89
C ALA A 31 -3.30 23.00 14.14
N GLN A 32 -2.88 22.77 15.39
CA GLN A 32 -1.81 21.79 15.69
C GLN A 32 -2.29 20.37 16.03
N ASP A 33 -3.59 20.17 16.20
CA ASP A 33 -4.10 18.92 16.81
C ASP A 33 -5.07 18.12 15.92
N PHE A 34 -5.11 18.42 14.62
CA PHE A 34 -5.94 17.69 13.68
C PHE A 34 -5.39 16.30 13.41
N GLN A 35 -6.19 15.27 13.65
CA GLN A 35 -5.88 13.87 13.32
C GLN A 35 -7.13 13.18 12.80
N GLY A 36 -6.95 12.28 11.84
CA GLY A 36 -8.00 11.39 11.36
C GLY A 36 -7.55 9.94 11.45
N LYS A 37 -8.52 9.06 11.66
CA LYS A 37 -8.36 7.61 11.62
C LYS A 37 -9.38 7.04 10.67
N VAL A 38 -8.93 6.25 9.69
CA VAL A 38 -9.76 5.63 8.65
C VAL A 38 -9.50 4.15 8.59
N THR A 39 -10.55 3.36 8.43
CA THR A 39 -10.44 1.94 8.11
C THR A 39 -10.71 1.75 6.64
N TYR A 40 -9.80 1.08 5.93
CA TYR A 40 -9.96 0.68 4.54
C TYR A 40 -10.05 -0.83 4.43
N MET A 41 -10.90 -1.30 3.53
CA MET A 41 -10.87 -2.67 3.03
C MET A 41 -10.19 -2.68 1.66
N SER A 42 -9.25 -3.58 1.48
CA SER A 42 -8.59 -3.81 0.20
C SER A 42 -8.94 -5.18 -0.32
N LYS A 43 -9.27 -5.26 -1.60
CA LYS A 43 -9.54 -6.50 -2.31
C LYS A 43 -8.75 -6.51 -3.61
N THR A 44 -7.91 -7.53 -3.78
CA THR A 44 -7.20 -7.78 -5.04
C THR A 44 -7.83 -8.98 -5.73
N THR A 45 -8.10 -8.85 -7.02
CA THR A 45 -8.60 -9.94 -7.87
C THR A 45 -7.42 -10.46 -8.69
N LEU A 46 -7.17 -11.75 -8.66
CA LEU A 46 -6.21 -12.41 -9.54
C LEU A 46 -6.98 -13.33 -10.48
N ASP A 47 -6.82 -13.10 -11.77
CA ASP A 47 -7.33 -14.03 -12.79
C ASP A 47 -6.28 -15.12 -12.99
N ILE A 48 -6.54 -16.29 -12.38
CA ILE A 48 -5.64 -17.45 -12.49
C ILE A 48 -6.40 -18.57 -13.15
N ASP A 49 -5.91 -18.96 -14.32
CA ASP A 49 -6.41 -20.13 -15.01
C ASP A 49 -5.79 -21.43 -14.44
N PHE A 50 -6.66 -22.25 -13.86
CA PHE A 50 -6.30 -23.57 -13.35
C PHE A 50 -6.61 -24.69 -14.35
N SER A 51 -7.16 -24.41 -15.54
CA SER A 51 -7.64 -25.43 -16.50
C SER A 51 -6.51 -26.35 -16.96
N ALA A 52 -5.31 -25.79 -17.15
CA ALA A 52 -4.13 -26.54 -17.59
C ALA A 52 -3.27 -27.11 -16.43
N SER A 53 -3.70 -26.94 -15.17
CA SER A 53 -2.86 -27.28 -14.01
C SER A 53 -2.85 -28.75 -13.64
N GLY A 54 -3.80 -29.56 -14.14
CA GLY A 54 -3.98 -30.96 -13.73
C GLY A 54 -4.36 -31.12 -12.24
N ILE A 55 -4.70 -30.04 -11.55
CA ILE A 55 -5.08 -30.07 -10.14
C ILE A 55 -6.55 -30.51 -10.02
N PRO A 56 -6.91 -31.47 -9.15
CA PRO A 56 -8.29 -31.84 -8.91
C PRO A 56 -9.17 -30.65 -8.51
N ALA A 57 -10.45 -30.63 -8.97
CA ALA A 57 -11.35 -29.51 -8.79
C ALA A 57 -11.59 -29.10 -7.31
N ASP A 58 -11.62 -30.07 -6.40
CA ASP A 58 -11.71 -29.87 -4.95
C ASP A 58 -10.49 -29.11 -4.39
N ARG A 59 -9.30 -29.43 -4.87
CA ARG A 59 -8.07 -28.72 -4.50
C ARG A 59 -8.03 -27.31 -5.11
N VAL A 60 -8.48 -27.13 -6.34
CA VAL A 60 -8.61 -25.80 -6.97
C VAL A 60 -9.51 -24.90 -6.12
N GLN A 61 -10.64 -25.42 -5.64
CA GLN A 61 -11.55 -24.66 -4.77
C GLN A 61 -10.85 -24.23 -3.46
N MET A 62 -10.14 -25.14 -2.79
CA MET A 62 -9.37 -24.82 -1.58
C MET A 62 -8.27 -23.78 -1.83
N ILE A 63 -7.59 -23.85 -2.97
CA ILE A 63 -6.57 -22.86 -3.36
C ILE A 63 -7.24 -21.50 -3.56
N LYS A 64 -8.35 -21.42 -4.29
CA LYS A 64 -9.11 -20.18 -4.53
C LYS A 64 -9.57 -19.53 -3.21
N GLU A 65 -10.09 -20.32 -2.27
CA GLU A 65 -10.52 -19.82 -0.96
C GLU A 65 -9.33 -19.27 -0.13
N ARG A 66 -8.22 -19.98 -0.09
CA ARG A 66 -6.99 -19.51 0.57
C ARG A 66 -6.47 -18.23 -0.07
N MET A 67 -6.47 -18.16 -1.40
CA MET A 67 -6.08 -16.97 -2.13
C MET A 67 -6.97 -15.80 -1.79
N LYS A 68 -8.28 -15.96 -1.81
CA LYS A 68 -9.24 -14.92 -1.44
C LYS A 68 -8.93 -14.33 -0.06
N ASN A 69 -8.69 -15.18 0.95
CA ASN A 69 -8.36 -14.74 2.30
C ASN A 69 -7.06 -13.92 2.38
N ASN A 70 -6.10 -14.19 1.49
CA ASN A 70 -4.83 -13.49 1.41
C ASN A 70 -4.90 -12.19 0.57
N LEU A 71 -5.85 -12.14 -0.37
CA LEU A 71 -6.04 -11.02 -1.29
C LEU A 71 -7.03 -9.97 -0.75
N GLU A 72 -7.72 -10.26 0.35
CA GLU A 72 -8.57 -9.32 1.07
C GLU A 72 -7.90 -8.93 2.40
N GLY A 73 -7.86 -7.64 2.69
CA GLY A 73 -7.26 -7.12 3.92
C GLY A 73 -7.99 -5.90 4.45
N THR A 74 -7.99 -5.77 5.78
CA THR A 74 -8.41 -4.55 6.47
C THR A 74 -7.16 -3.77 6.85
N TYR A 75 -7.22 -2.46 6.66
CA TYR A 75 -6.11 -1.57 6.90
C TYR A 75 -6.56 -0.40 7.76
N GLU A 76 -5.74 -0.05 8.71
CA GLU A 76 -5.88 1.15 9.50
C GLU A 76 -5.01 2.26 8.92
N PHE A 77 -5.57 3.43 8.79
CA PHE A 77 -4.92 4.62 8.27
C PHE A 77 -5.09 5.76 9.25
N THR A 78 -3.99 6.20 9.86
CA THR A 78 -3.96 7.34 10.77
C THR A 78 -3.19 8.47 10.10
N PHE A 79 -3.74 9.69 10.11
CA PHE A 79 -3.13 10.83 9.45
C PHE A 79 -3.32 12.13 10.23
N ASN A 80 -2.40 13.05 10.03
CA ASN A 80 -2.52 14.45 10.39
C ASN A 80 -2.42 15.31 9.11
N LYS A 81 -2.17 16.61 9.21
CA LYS A 81 -2.08 17.49 8.03
C LYS A 81 -0.90 17.17 7.10
N THR A 82 0.18 16.60 7.61
CA THR A 82 1.45 16.44 6.88
C THR A 82 1.90 15.00 6.72
N ALA A 83 1.54 14.13 7.66
CA ALA A 83 2.04 12.77 7.69
C ALA A 83 0.91 11.76 7.93
N SER A 84 1.16 10.52 7.55
CA SER A 84 0.22 9.40 7.73
C SER A 84 0.94 8.07 7.93
N ILE A 85 0.25 7.15 8.59
CA ILE A 85 0.63 5.74 8.72
C ILE A 85 -0.50 4.88 8.17
N TYR A 86 -0.17 3.94 7.32
CA TYR A 86 -1.07 2.92 6.78
C TYR A 86 -0.51 1.55 7.17
N LYS A 87 -1.30 0.76 7.88
CA LYS A 87 -0.89 -0.56 8.38
C LYS A 87 -2.03 -1.57 8.19
N GLN A 88 -1.70 -2.80 7.87
CA GLN A 88 -2.67 -3.87 7.84
C GLN A 88 -3.06 -4.26 9.27
N GLU A 89 -4.35 -4.49 9.51
CA GLU A 89 -4.81 -5.11 10.76
C GLU A 89 -4.35 -6.57 10.80
N GLU A 90 -3.80 -6.98 11.94
CA GLU A 90 -3.39 -8.36 12.13
C GLU A 90 -4.62 -9.28 12.13
N LYS A 91 -4.69 -10.20 11.17
CA LYS A 91 -5.64 -11.32 11.23
C LYS A 91 -5.02 -12.38 12.12
N LEU A 92 -5.75 -12.85 13.11
CA LEU A 92 -5.42 -14.08 13.86
C LEU A 92 -5.48 -15.26 12.89
N ASP A 93 -4.37 -15.53 12.23
CA ASP A 93 -4.24 -16.66 11.30
C ASP A 93 -4.20 -17.95 12.10
N GLN A 94 -5.29 -18.73 12.03
CA GLN A 94 -5.39 -20.05 12.64
C GLN A 94 -4.63 -21.15 11.85
N SER A 95 -3.89 -20.79 10.81
CA SER A 95 -3.15 -21.75 9.97
C SER A 95 -1.63 -21.62 10.13
N PRO A 96 -0.96 -22.59 10.78
CA PRO A 96 0.50 -22.62 10.90
C PRO A 96 1.26 -22.67 9.56
N ASN A 97 0.57 -22.97 8.45
CA ASN A 97 1.16 -23.20 7.13
C ASN A 97 0.84 -22.10 6.07
N GLY A 98 0.22 -20.99 6.45
CA GLY A 98 -0.20 -19.93 5.52
C GLY A 98 0.92 -19.02 5.02
N GLY A 99 2.06 -18.97 5.72
CA GLY A 99 3.14 -18.01 5.45
C GLY A 99 3.79 -18.14 4.06
N GLY A 100 3.95 -19.37 3.56
CA GLY A 100 4.62 -19.61 2.27
C GLY A 100 3.83 -19.11 1.07
N MET A 101 2.50 -19.23 1.09
CA MET A 101 1.65 -18.80 -0.02
C MET A 101 1.51 -17.27 -0.04
N ARG A 102 1.42 -16.62 1.13
CA ARG A 102 1.42 -15.15 1.25
C ARG A 102 2.72 -14.53 0.73
N MET A 103 3.87 -15.15 1.07
CA MET A 103 5.18 -14.75 0.59
C MET A 103 5.29 -14.81 -0.94
N MET A 104 4.65 -15.81 -1.57
CA MET A 104 4.68 -16.04 -3.00
C MET A 104 3.83 -15.04 -3.80
N PHE A 105 2.67 -14.63 -3.24
CA PHE A 105 1.73 -13.74 -3.93
C PHE A 105 1.96 -12.24 -3.69
N MET A 106 2.54 -11.86 -2.55
CA MET A 106 2.74 -10.45 -2.18
C MET A 106 4.17 -9.92 -2.42
N GLY A 107 4.95 -10.59 -3.28
CA GLY A 107 6.32 -10.12 -3.57
C GLY A 107 7.30 -10.34 -2.41
N GLY A 108 7.07 -11.37 -1.59
CA GLY A 108 8.09 -11.92 -0.69
C GLY A 108 8.20 -11.33 0.70
N GLY A 109 7.27 -10.49 1.17
CA GLY A 109 7.38 -9.95 2.52
C GLY A 109 6.04 -9.63 3.18
N ALA A 110 5.98 -9.76 4.51
CA ALA A 110 4.89 -9.16 5.27
C ALA A 110 5.05 -7.64 5.23
N SER A 111 4.06 -6.95 4.68
CA SER A 111 4.06 -5.48 4.67
C SER A 111 3.77 -4.97 6.08
N GLY A 112 4.75 -4.29 6.65
CA GLY A 112 4.60 -3.59 7.92
C GLY A 112 3.91 -2.23 7.76
N LYS A 113 4.35 -1.27 8.56
CA LYS A 113 3.84 0.11 8.52
C LYS A 113 4.37 0.84 7.29
N TYR A 114 3.47 1.49 6.57
CA TYR A 114 3.81 2.44 5.51
C TYR A 114 3.59 3.86 6.02
N TYR A 115 4.67 4.57 6.23
CA TYR A 115 4.68 5.99 6.60
C TYR A 115 4.81 6.85 5.36
N LYS A 116 4.10 7.97 5.34
CA LYS A 116 4.13 8.94 4.26
C LYS A 116 4.11 10.35 4.84
N ASN A 117 5.03 11.20 4.37
CA ASN A 117 5.03 12.64 4.66
C ASN A 117 4.85 13.41 3.36
N ILE A 118 3.69 14.05 3.21
CA ILE A 118 3.32 14.77 1.98
C ILE A 118 4.00 16.14 1.89
N GLN A 119 4.48 16.70 3.00
CA GLN A 119 5.20 17.96 3.02
C GLN A 119 6.64 17.79 2.51
N THR A 120 7.36 16.78 3.01
CA THR A 120 8.73 16.45 2.57
C THR A 120 8.75 15.57 1.32
N LYS A 121 7.59 15.04 0.91
CA LYS A 121 7.42 14.11 -0.20
C LYS A 121 8.26 12.84 -0.05
N THR A 122 8.31 12.29 1.17
CA THR A 122 9.08 11.09 1.51
C THR A 122 8.17 9.99 2.05
N SER A 123 8.60 8.75 1.85
CA SER A 123 7.97 7.56 2.41
C SER A 123 8.98 6.67 3.12
N ALA A 124 8.49 5.91 4.10
CA ALA A 124 9.24 4.86 4.76
C ALA A 124 8.33 3.66 5.00
N LYS A 125 8.77 2.49 4.58
CA LYS A 125 7.99 1.25 4.66
C LYS A 125 8.80 0.18 5.38
N GLU A 126 8.21 -0.42 6.42
CA GLU A 126 8.77 -1.62 7.04
C GLU A 126 8.35 -2.84 6.22
N ASN A 127 9.31 -3.67 5.86
CA ASN A 127 9.06 -4.96 5.25
C ASN A 127 9.85 -6.04 5.98
N GLU A 128 9.27 -7.23 6.06
CA GLU A 128 9.96 -8.42 6.53
C GLU A 128 10.10 -9.42 5.39
N PHE A 129 11.32 -9.86 5.12
CA PHE A 129 11.61 -10.90 4.14
C PHE A 129 12.53 -11.96 4.75
N SER A 130 12.10 -13.22 4.74
CA SER A 130 12.86 -14.36 5.30
C SER A 130 13.34 -14.13 6.74
N GLY A 131 12.48 -13.54 7.61
CA GLY A 131 12.78 -13.26 9.01
C GLY A 131 13.70 -12.05 9.25
N LYS A 132 14.04 -11.30 8.20
CA LYS A 132 14.85 -10.07 8.30
C LYS A 132 13.98 -8.85 8.03
N PHE A 133 14.21 -7.80 8.81
CA PHE A 133 13.50 -6.53 8.65
C PHE A 133 14.28 -5.57 7.77
N PHE A 134 13.54 -4.91 6.87
CA PHE A 134 14.04 -3.89 5.95
C PHE A 134 13.22 -2.63 6.11
N LEU A 135 13.90 -1.49 6.07
CA LEU A 135 13.29 -0.17 6.07
C LEU A 135 13.51 0.46 4.70
N ILE A 136 12.46 0.47 3.89
CA ILE A 136 12.50 1.00 2.54
C ILE A 136 12.17 2.49 2.62
N LYS A 137 13.13 3.35 2.24
CA LYS A 137 12.97 4.80 2.20
C LYS A 137 13.05 5.28 0.77
N ASP A 138 12.05 6.06 0.37
CA ASP A 138 11.99 6.60 -0.98
C ASP A 138 11.23 7.93 -1.04
N SER A 139 11.31 8.58 -2.18
CA SER A 139 10.44 9.71 -2.50
C SER A 139 9.02 9.23 -2.81
N LEU A 140 8.01 10.07 -2.54
CA LEU A 140 6.63 9.76 -2.91
C LEU A 140 6.46 9.80 -4.44
N THR A 141 5.78 8.80 -4.96
CA THR A 141 5.32 8.79 -6.36
C THR A 141 4.40 9.99 -6.61
N THR A 142 4.67 10.74 -7.66
CA THR A 142 3.82 11.86 -8.08
C THR A 142 2.76 11.35 -9.05
N TYR A 143 1.50 11.63 -8.75
CA TYR A 143 0.37 11.29 -9.61
C TYR A 143 -0.10 12.54 -10.37
N ASN A 144 -0.20 12.44 -11.69
CA ASN A 144 -0.80 13.47 -12.53
C ASN A 144 -2.32 13.28 -12.59
N TRP A 145 -3.00 13.67 -11.51
CA TRP A 145 -4.44 13.51 -11.38
C TRP A 145 -5.20 14.39 -12.38
N LYS A 146 -6.06 13.76 -13.16
CA LYS A 146 -7.09 14.42 -13.97
C LYS A 146 -8.40 14.35 -13.20
N MET A 147 -8.91 15.51 -12.80
CA MET A 147 -10.20 15.61 -12.10
C MET A 147 -11.34 15.47 -13.11
N GLU A 148 -12.37 14.71 -12.72
CA GLU A 148 -13.53 14.43 -13.55
C GLU A 148 -14.80 15.02 -12.92
N GLN A 149 -15.90 15.11 -13.70
CA GLN A 149 -17.15 15.70 -13.21
C GLN A 149 -18.04 14.70 -12.46
N GLU A 150 -17.69 13.42 -12.53
CA GLU A 150 -18.47 12.37 -11.88
C GLU A 150 -18.39 12.48 -10.36
N THR A 151 -19.53 12.25 -9.72
CA THR A 151 -19.67 12.25 -8.26
C THR A 151 -20.41 11.01 -7.79
N LYS A 152 -20.10 10.55 -6.58
CA LYS A 152 -20.87 9.50 -5.89
C LYS A 152 -20.80 9.67 -4.39
N MET A 153 -21.72 9.03 -3.68
CA MET A 153 -21.67 8.95 -2.21
C MET A 153 -20.86 7.73 -1.76
N ILE A 154 -19.91 7.95 -0.83
CA ILE A 154 -19.25 6.88 -0.09
C ILE A 154 -19.58 7.10 1.40
N GLY A 155 -20.44 6.26 1.95
CA GLY A 155 -21.07 6.53 3.24
C GLY A 155 -21.86 7.84 3.21
N GLN A 156 -21.48 8.80 4.05
CA GLN A 156 -22.11 10.13 4.12
C GLN A 156 -21.33 11.23 3.37
N ASN A 157 -20.20 10.88 2.73
CA ASN A 157 -19.32 11.85 2.09
C ASN A 157 -19.59 11.91 0.58
N LEU A 158 -19.77 13.12 0.06
CA LEU A 158 -19.80 13.37 -1.38
C LEU A 158 -18.38 13.25 -1.92
N CYS A 159 -18.19 12.37 -2.90
CA CYS A 159 -16.90 12.11 -3.50
C CYS A 159 -16.87 12.50 -4.97
N PHE A 160 -15.73 13.03 -5.39
CA PHE A 160 -15.40 13.42 -6.75
C PHE A 160 -14.43 12.42 -7.35
N LYS A 161 -14.55 12.14 -8.64
CA LYS A 161 -13.68 11.22 -9.37
C LYS A 161 -12.43 11.94 -9.86
N ALA A 162 -11.29 11.25 -9.76
CA ALA A 162 -10.07 11.62 -10.44
C ALA A 162 -9.39 10.38 -11.02
N THR A 163 -8.69 10.53 -12.14
CA THR A 163 -7.94 9.45 -12.78
C THR A 163 -6.48 9.85 -12.96
N ALA A 164 -5.59 8.88 -12.89
CA ALA A 164 -4.18 9.06 -13.21
C ALA A 164 -3.66 7.85 -13.98
N VAL A 165 -2.77 8.09 -14.94
CA VAL A 165 -2.08 7.01 -15.66
C VAL A 165 -0.68 6.90 -15.09
N VAL A 166 -0.28 5.69 -14.71
CA VAL A 166 1.06 5.39 -14.19
C VAL A 166 1.68 4.24 -14.96
N GLU A 167 3.00 4.29 -15.07
CA GLU A 167 3.78 3.16 -15.57
C GLU A 167 4.09 2.21 -14.42
N ARG A 168 3.79 0.94 -14.58
CA ARG A 168 4.20 -0.12 -13.64
C ARG A 168 4.96 -1.21 -14.37
N PRO A 169 5.87 -1.93 -13.69
CA PRO A 169 6.45 -3.15 -14.26
C PRO A 169 5.32 -4.12 -14.61
N MET A 170 5.41 -4.74 -15.79
CA MET A 170 4.44 -5.75 -16.21
C MET A 170 4.36 -6.87 -15.18
N LYS A 171 3.15 -7.20 -14.74
CA LYS A 171 2.94 -8.26 -13.76
C LYS A 171 3.37 -9.60 -14.36
N ARG A 172 4.14 -10.38 -13.58
CA ARG A 172 4.46 -11.75 -13.98
C ARG A 172 3.18 -12.58 -13.97
N GLU A 173 2.91 -13.23 -15.08
CA GLU A 173 1.79 -14.16 -15.20
C GLU A 173 2.04 -15.36 -14.27
N PHE A 174 1.16 -15.55 -13.31
CA PHE A 174 1.31 -16.63 -12.33
C PHE A 174 0.70 -17.92 -12.87
N GLN A 175 1.54 -18.82 -13.36
CA GLN A 175 1.10 -20.14 -13.83
C GLN A 175 1.19 -21.18 -12.72
N PHE A 176 0.05 -21.72 -12.30
CA PHE A 176 -0.03 -22.87 -11.42
C PHE A 176 0.26 -24.17 -12.20
N GLY A 177 1.05 -25.09 -11.62
CA GLY A 177 1.24 -26.40 -12.20
C GLY A 177 2.58 -26.67 -12.86
N ARG A 178 3.61 -25.90 -12.56
CA ARG A 178 4.99 -26.13 -13.08
C ARG A 178 5.54 -27.56 -12.88
N GLY A 179 4.85 -28.41 -12.09
CA GLY A 179 5.27 -29.79 -11.85
C GLY A 179 5.06 -30.77 -13.03
N SER A 180 4.14 -30.43 -13.95
CA SER A 180 3.78 -31.28 -15.12
C SER A 180 4.26 -30.72 -16.46
N GLN A 181 5.00 -29.61 -16.47
CA GLN A 181 5.48 -28.95 -17.68
C GLN A 181 6.71 -29.65 -18.25
N THR A 182 6.74 -29.80 -19.57
CA THR A 182 7.92 -30.28 -20.30
C THR A 182 9.07 -29.27 -20.21
N GLU A 183 10.31 -29.72 -20.44
CA GLU A 183 11.46 -28.82 -20.46
C GLU A 183 11.34 -27.70 -21.51
N GLU A 184 10.70 -27.98 -22.64
CA GLU A 184 10.46 -27.00 -23.67
C GLU A 184 9.49 -25.90 -23.23
N GLN A 185 8.39 -26.27 -22.56
CA GLN A 185 7.44 -25.33 -21.99
C GLN A 185 8.08 -24.45 -20.90
N ARG A 186 8.97 -25.02 -20.09
CA ARG A 186 9.73 -24.24 -19.09
C ARG A 186 10.63 -23.20 -19.74
N LYS A 187 11.38 -23.57 -20.77
CA LYS A 187 12.27 -22.65 -21.49
C LYS A 187 11.49 -21.53 -22.19
N GLU A 188 10.33 -21.84 -22.74
CA GLU A 188 9.47 -20.82 -23.36
C GLU A 188 8.92 -19.82 -22.33
N ILE A 189 8.53 -20.29 -21.15
CA ILE A 189 8.08 -19.44 -20.03
C ILE A 189 9.23 -18.58 -19.51
N GLU A 190 10.41 -19.18 -19.29
CA GLU A 190 11.60 -18.43 -18.84
C GLU A 190 11.99 -17.34 -19.84
N LYS A 191 11.91 -17.64 -21.13
CA LYS A 191 12.17 -16.64 -22.19
C LYS A 191 11.13 -15.50 -22.17
N LYS A 192 9.85 -15.80 -22.02
CA LYS A 192 8.79 -14.80 -21.89
C LYS A 192 8.95 -13.98 -20.58
N GLU A 193 9.33 -14.60 -19.48
CA GLU A 193 9.60 -13.91 -18.22
C GLU A 193 10.81 -12.97 -18.35
N GLU A 194 11.84 -13.34 -19.08
CA GLU A 194 13.00 -12.48 -19.36
C GLU A 194 12.65 -11.31 -20.28
N GLU A 195 11.87 -11.55 -21.34
CA GLU A 195 11.37 -10.51 -22.24
C GLU A 195 10.49 -9.51 -21.50
N ASN A 196 9.62 -9.98 -20.61
CA ASN A 196 8.70 -9.15 -19.83
C ASN A 196 9.36 -8.45 -18.62
N LYS A 197 10.57 -8.86 -18.21
CA LYS A 197 11.28 -8.33 -17.02
C LYS A 197 11.46 -6.81 -17.06
N ASN A 198 11.63 -6.24 -18.26
CA ASN A 198 11.85 -4.81 -18.47
C ASN A 198 10.63 -4.11 -19.11
N MET A 199 9.55 -4.84 -19.39
CA MET A 199 8.35 -4.25 -19.94
C MET A 199 7.55 -3.53 -18.87
N LYS A 200 7.07 -2.34 -19.21
CA LYS A 200 6.17 -1.56 -18.38
C LYS A 200 4.81 -1.49 -19.04
N GLU A 201 3.78 -1.55 -18.24
CA GLU A 201 2.41 -1.34 -18.66
C GLU A 201 1.88 -0.01 -18.12
N LEU A 202 1.02 0.63 -18.89
CA LEU A 202 0.29 1.82 -18.47
C LEU A 202 -1.01 1.38 -17.81
N ILE A 203 -1.15 1.69 -16.53
CA ILE A 203 -2.37 1.41 -15.78
C ILE A 203 -3.10 2.71 -15.45
N THR A 204 -4.43 2.67 -15.57
CA THR A 204 -5.27 3.77 -15.13
C THR A 204 -5.72 3.54 -13.71
N ILE A 205 -5.36 4.46 -12.82
CA ILE A 205 -5.84 4.49 -11.44
C ILE A 205 -7.04 5.41 -11.37
N THR A 206 -8.13 4.93 -10.78
CA THR A 206 -9.31 5.73 -10.46
C THR A 206 -9.35 5.98 -8.96
N ALA A 207 -9.46 7.25 -8.57
CA ALA A 207 -9.60 7.68 -7.18
C ALA A 207 -10.93 8.40 -6.99
N TRP A 208 -11.56 8.16 -5.82
CA TRP A 208 -12.69 8.93 -5.35
C TRP A 208 -12.31 9.63 -4.05
N TYR A 209 -12.39 10.94 -4.03
CA TYR A 209 -11.95 11.76 -2.89
C TYR A 209 -13.05 12.72 -2.45
N THR A 210 -13.05 13.05 -1.15
CA THR A 210 -14.01 14.00 -0.58
C THR A 210 -13.35 15.31 -0.19
N LEU A 211 -14.01 16.42 -0.47
CA LEU A 211 -13.60 17.76 -0.03
C LEU A 211 -14.02 18.07 1.42
N ASP A 212 -14.89 17.25 2.01
CA ASP A 212 -15.32 17.40 3.41
C ASP A 212 -14.15 17.24 4.39
N ILE A 213 -13.10 16.54 3.96
CA ILE A 213 -11.85 16.32 4.70
C ILE A 213 -10.69 16.83 3.83
N PRO A 214 -10.33 18.13 3.93
CA PRO A 214 -9.42 18.80 3.01
C PRO A 214 -7.94 18.50 3.34
N VAL A 215 -7.54 17.23 3.19
CA VAL A 215 -6.17 16.74 3.34
C VAL A 215 -5.76 15.98 2.10
N SER A 216 -4.53 16.19 1.62
CA SER A 216 -4.04 15.54 0.40
C SER A 216 -3.53 14.11 0.65
N HIS A 217 -4.26 13.35 1.46
CA HIS A 217 -3.90 11.99 1.86
C HIS A 217 -4.83 10.94 1.22
N GLY A 218 -4.34 9.70 1.20
CA GLY A 218 -5.08 8.51 0.77
C GLY A 218 -4.43 7.22 1.28
N PRO A 219 -5.04 6.06 1.04
CA PRO A 219 -4.52 4.77 1.47
C PRO A 219 -3.18 4.44 0.79
N GLY A 220 -2.30 3.73 1.50
CA GLY A 220 -1.00 3.32 0.98
C GLY A 220 -0.19 4.47 0.35
N GLU A 221 0.25 4.28 -0.87
CA GLU A 221 1.07 5.23 -1.62
C GLU A 221 0.29 6.41 -2.24
N TYR A 222 -1.05 6.30 -2.30
CA TYR A 222 -1.88 7.30 -2.99
C TYR A 222 -2.01 8.60 -2.20
N TRP A 223 -1.89 9.74 -2.91
CA TRP A 223 -1.96 11.08 -2.35
C TRP A 223 -2.09 12.14 -3.44
N GLY A 224 -2.20 13.43 -3.06
CA GLY A 224 -2.06 14.56 -3.96
C GLY A 224 -3.37 15.16 -4.48
N LEU A 225 -4.53 14.59 -4.14
CA LEU A 225 -5.83 15.18 -4.41
C LEU A 225 -6.19 16.24 -3.34
N PRO A 226 -7.07 17.22 -3.63
CA PRO A 226 -7.40 18.31 -2.70
C PRO A 226 -8.25 17.87 -1.50
N GLY A 227 -8.56 16.59 -1.37
CA GLY A 227 -9.31 15.98 -0.28
C GLY A 227 -8.87 14.56 0.00
N LEU A 228 -9.41 13.98 1.09
CA LEU A 228 -9.11 12.62 1.49
C LEU A 228 -9.63 11.63 0.45
N ILE A 229 -8.77 10.73 0.00
CA ILE A 229 -9.14 9.66 -0.93
C ILE A 229 -9.86 8.56 -0.15
N LEU A 230 -11.10 8.28 -0.52
CA LEU A 230 -11.94 7.27 0.12
C LEU A 230 -11.97 5.96 -0.65
N GLU A 231 -11.72 5.98 -1.96
CA GLU A 231 -11.63 4.78 -2.78
C GLU A 231 -10.53 4.92 -3.82
N ILE A 232 -9.84 3.82 -4.03
CA ILE A 232 -8.90 3.61 -5.13
C ILE A 232 -9.31 2.35 -5.86
N ALA A 233 -9.33 2.40 -7.18
CA ALA A 233 -9.39 1.24 -8.04
C ALA A 233 -8.24 1.33 -9.05
N ASP A 234 -7.39 0.33 -9.04
CA ASP A 234 -6.37 0.12 -10.06
C ASP A 234 -6.58 -1.28 -10.63
N ASP A 235 -6.35 -1.48 -11.92
CA ASP A 235 -6.37 -2.78 -12.60
C ASP A 235 -7.12 -3.90 -11.83
N ASN A 236 -6.47 -4.51 -10.84
CA ASN A 236 -6.98 -5.66 -10.10
C ASN A 236 -7.27 -5.37 -8.61
N THR A 237 -6.94 -4.18 -8.10
CA THR A 237 -7.06 -3.88 -6.67
C THR A 237 -8.07 -2.77 -6.45
N GLN A 238 -9.00 -3.01 -5.54
CA GLN A 238 -9.92 -2.01 -5.03
C GLN A 238 -9.68 -1.80 -3.54
N ILE A 239 -9.49 -0.55 -3.14
CA ILE A 239 -9.36 -0.12 -1.74
C ILE A 239 -10.52 0.81 -1.45
N LEU A 240 -11.34 0.47 -0.45
CA LEU A 240 -12.54 1.21 -0.10
C LEU A 240 -12.54 1.59 1.38
N CYS A 241 -12.81 2.86 1.66
CA CYS A 241 -13.05 3.37 3.01
C CYS A 241 -14.35 2.80 3.58
N THR A 242 -14.28 2.23 4.79
CA THR A 242 -15.42 1.67 5.50
C THR A 242 -15.77 2.44 6.77
N LYS A 243 -14.81 3.16 7.36
CA LYS A 243 -15.02 3.93 8.58
C LYS A 243 -14.09 5.14 8.62
N ILE A 244 -14.61 6.27 9.08
CA ILE A 244 -13.85 7.52 9.29
C ILE A 244 -14.11 8.04 10.69
N VAL A 245 -13.05 8.43 11.39
CA VAL A 245 -13.12 9.12 12.69
C VAL A 245 -12.20 10.33 12.61
N ILE A 246 -12.75 11.53 12.72
CA ILE A 246 -11.98 12.77 12.75
C ILE A 246 -11.83 13.21 14.20
N ASN A 247 -10.63 13.63 14.56
CA ASN A 247 -10.23 14.04 15.91
C ASN A 247 -10.62 13.00 16.98
N PRO A 248 -10.08 11.75 16.87
CA PRO A 248 -10.34 10.71 17.85
C PRO A 248 -9.90 11.19 19.25
N LYS A 249 -10.60 10.71 20.28
CA LYS A 249 -10.29 11.06 21.70
C LYS A 249 -8.87 10.61 22.07
N GLU A 250 -8.48 9.45 21.62
CA GLU A 250 -7.12 8.91 21.79
C GLU A 250 -6.37 9.11 20.48
N LYS A 251 -5.30 9.89 20.54
CA LYS A 251 -4.45 10.17 19.39
C LYS A 251 -3.29 9.19 19.32
N GLU A 252 -3.00 8.74 18.13
CA GLU A 252 -1.87 7.87 17.86
C GLU A 252 -0.67 8.69 17.36
N ALA A 253 0.53 8.28 17.79
CA ALA A 253 1.75 8.90 17.29
C ALA A 253 1.96 8.54 15.80
N ILE A 254 2.09 9.56 14.95
CA ILE A 254 2.41 9.40 13.53
C ILE A 254 3.90 9.68 13.37
N SER A 255 4.71 8.64 13.54
CA SER A 255 6.17 8.73 13.46
C SER A 255 6.72 7.80 12.38
N GLU A 256 7.78 8.25 11.72
CA GLU A 256 8.49 7.45 10.74
C GLU A 256 9.04 6.17 11.40
N PRO A 257 8.83 5.00 10.79
CA PRO A 257 9.37 3.74 11.29
C PRO A 257 10.91 3.74 11.17
N SER A 258 11.54 2.97 12.06
CA SER A 258 13.01 2.91 12.14
C SER A 258 13.58 1.49 12.18
N LYS A 259 12.72 0.47 12.12
CA LYS A 259 13.15 -0.92 12.25
C LYS A 259 13.59 -1.50 10.91
N GLY A 260 14.81 -2.04 10.86
CA GLY A 260 15.32 -2.78 9.71
C GLY A 260 16.51 -2.14 9.02
N LYS A 261 17.09 -2.88 8.05
CA LYS A 261 18.16 -2.38 7.19
C LYS A 261 17.59 -1.36 6.21
N VAL A 262 18.15 -0.15 6.20
CA VAL A 262 17.71 0.92 5.29
C VAL A 262 18.16 0.60 3.86
N MET A 263 17.24 0.74 2.89
CA MET A 263 17.50 0.61 1.46
C MET A 263 16.41 1.32 0.65
N SER A 264 16.65 1.55 -0.64
CA SER A 264 15.67 2.05 -1.59
C SER A 264 14.69 0.93 -2.02
N GLN A 265 13.54 1.30 -2.61
CA GLN A 265 12.61 0.32 -3.17
C GLN A 265 13.28 -0.54 -4.25
N LYS A 266 14.08 0.08 -5.12
CA LYS A 266 14.81 -0.62 -6.18
C LYS A 266 15.77 -1.67 -5.62
N GLU A 267 16.59 -1.32 -4.64
CA GLU A 267 17.52 -2.26 -4.00
C GLU A 267 16.79 -3.42 -3.31
N TYR A 268 15.63 -3.12 -2.70
CA TYR A 268 14.80 -4.15 -2.08
C TYR A 268 14.23 -5.11 -3.11
N ASP A 269 13.70 -4.62 -4.22
CA ASP A 269 13.12 -5.43 -5.30
C ASP A 269 14.19 -6.33 -5.94
N GLU A 270 15.38 -5.79 -6.20
CA GLU A 270 16.52 -6.55 -6.73
C GLU A 270 16.94 -7.67 -5.76
N MET A 271 17.06 -7.36 -4.48
CA MET A 271 17.39 -8.32 -3.43
C MET A 271 16.32 -9.43 -3.31
N VAL A 272 15.03 -9.08 -3.37
CA VAL A 272 13.93 -10.06 -3.31
C VAL A 272 13.98 -11.03 -4.50
N VAL A 273 14.24 -10.52 -5.71
CA VAL A 273 14.40 -11.36 -6.92
C VAL A 273 15.56 -12.33 -6.73
N GLU A 274 16.75 -11.82 -6.38
CA GLU A 274 17.95 -12.65 -6.17
C GLU A 274 17.70 -13.76 -5.13
N LYS A 275 17.16 -13.39 -3.98
CA LYS A 275 16.92 -14.35 -2.88
C LYS A 275 15.83 -15.38 -3.22
N THR A 276 14.84 -14.99 -4.00
CA THR A 276 13.79 -15.91 -4.45
C THR A 276 14.36 -16.92 -5.46
N GLU A 277 15.25 -16.50 -6.34
CA GLU A 277 15.96 -17.40 -7.28
C GLU A 277 16.88 -18.38 -6.54
N GLU A 278 17.69 -17.90 -5.60
CA GLU A 278 18.52 -18.78 -4.76
C GLU A 278 17.69 -19.82 -4.00
N MET A 279 16.54 -19.44 -3.44
CA MET A 279 15.64 -20.36 -2.76
C MET A 279 15.05 -21.40 -3.72
N ARG A 280 14.72 -21.02 -4.94
CA ARG A 280 14.20 -21.91 -5.99
C ARG A 280 15.25 -22.95 -6.38
N GLU A 281 16.49 -22.52 -6.63
CA GLU A 281 17.60 -23.41 -6.97
C GLU A 281 17.90 -24.42 -5.85
N ARG A 282 17.92 -23.98 -4.59
CA ARG A 282 18.10 -24.87 -3.44
C ARG A 282 17.01 -25.95 -3.38
N MET A 283 15.75 -25.56 -3.53
CA MET A 283 14.62 -26.51 -3.53
C MET A 283 14.71 -27.51 -4.69
N GLN A 284 15.15 -27.10 -5.87
CA GLN A 284 15.35 -27.99 -7.02
C GLN A 284 16.47 -28.99 -6.75
N ASN A 285 17.61 -28.53 -6.24
CA ASN A 285 18.75 -29.36 -5.89
C ASN A 285 18.42 -30.39 -4.78
N GLU A 286 17.64 -29.99 -3.79
CA GLU A 286 17.17 -30.91 -2.73
C GLU A 286 16.20 -31.96 -3.28
N ARG A 287 15.30 -31.61 -4.19
CA ARG A 287 14.40 -32.56 -4.86
C ARG A 287 15.17 -33.57 -5.72
N GLN A 288 16.19 -33.15 -6.45
CA GLN A 288 17.05 -34.05 -7.23
C GLN A 288 17.83 -35.01 -6.34
N LYS A 289 18.31 -34.53 -5.18
CA LYS A 289 19.03 -35.40 -4.21
C LYS A 289 18.10 -36.39 -3.50
N SER A 290 16.84 -36.00 -3.22
CA SER A 290 15.86 -36.89 -2.56
C SER A 290 15.15 -37.85 -3.51
N GLY A 291 15.12 -37.59 -4.81
CA GLY A 291 14.54 -38.46 -5.84
C GLY A 291 15.42 -39.63 -6.27
N GLY A 292 16.68 -39.72 -5.80
CA GLY A 292 17.64 -40.75 -6.18
C GLY A 292 17.73 -42.00 -5.26
N GLY A 293 16.85 -42.13 -4.26
CA GLY A 293 17.02 -43.15 -3.21
C GLY A 293 15.77 -43.97 -2.88
N GLY A 294 15.08 -44.54 -3.87
CA GLY A 294 13.90 -45.37 -3.62
C GLY A 294 13.81 -46.67 -4.44
N HIS A 295 14.89 -47.37 -4.66
CA HIS A 295 14.79 -48.78 -5.02
C HIS A 295 14.44 -49.59 -3.76
N ILE A 296 13.13 -49.78 -3.50
CA ILE A 296 12.66 -50.84 -2.63
C ILE A 296 12.97 -52.16 -3.37
N ARG A 297 14.06 -52.84 -2.97
CA ARG A 297 14.26 -54.25 -3.26
C ARG A 297 13.18 -55.01 -2.50
N ILE A 298 12.15 -55.44 -3.18
CA ILE A 298 11.26 -56.51 -2.72
C ILE A 298 12.05 -57.79 -2.94
N GLY A 299 12.70 -58.30 -1.87
CA GLY A 299 13.31 -59.61 -1.82
C GLY A 299 12.24 -60.65 -1.65
N GLY A 300 12.38 -61.78 -2.36
CA GLY A 300 11.49 -62.91 -2.47
C GLY A 300 11.32 -63.74 -1.20
#